data_69b77500f5fcdd2b570ca1144c164fb3
#
_entry.id   69b77500f5fcdd2b570ca1144c164fb3
#
_cell.length_a   1.000
_cell.length_b   1.000
_cell.length_c   1.000
_cell.angle_alpha   90.00
_cell.angle_beta   90.00
_cell.angle_gamma   90.00
#
_symmetry.space_group_name_H-M   'P 1'
#
loop_
_entity.id
_entity.type
_entity.pdbx_description
1 polymer ?
#
loop_
_entity_poly.entity_id
_entity_poly.type
_entity_poly.pdbx_seq_one_letter_code
_entity_poly.pdbx_strand_id
1 'polypeptide(L)'
;MRIKLTSLMVDDQSKALRFYTDVLGFTKKHDIPVGEYRWITVTGEGRDDLELALEPNSNPAGKAFQEAMFAQSIPIAAFEVGDIQAEFRRLTAHGVAFTREPMPAGPVTLAVFSDTCGNLIQLYQPN
;
A
#
# COMPACT_ATOMS: atom_id res chain seq x y z
N MET A 1 7.28 1.62 -24.32
CA MET A 1 7.44 1.99 -22.89
C MET A 1 6.17 1.61 -22.15
N ARG A 2 6.28 0.95 -20.99
CA ARG A 2 5.10 0.49 -20.22
C ARG A 2 5.38 0.59 -18.73
N ILE A 3 4.35 0.92 -17.95
CA ILE A 3 4.46 0.91 -16.49
C ILE A 3 4.32 -0.54 -16.04
N LYS A 4 5.39 -1.10 -15.46
CA LYS A 4 5.45 -2.49 -15.01
C LYS A 4 5.79 -2.61 -13.53
N LEU A 5 6.33 -1.54 -12.95
CA LEU A 5 6.82 -1.54 -11.57
C LEU A 5 6.65 -0.14 -10.98
N THR A 6 6.17 -0.08 -9.76
CA THR A 6 6.19 1.12 -8.94
C THR A 6 6.66 0.75 -7.54
N SER A 7 6.99 1.73 -6.70
CA SER A 7 7.62 1.48 -5.41
C SER A 7 6.92 2.22 -4.28
N LEU A 8 6.92 1.59 -3.11
CA LEU A 8 6.59 2.20 -1.83
C LEU A 8 7.78 2.03 -0.90
N MET A 9 8.10 3.07 -0.14
CA MET A 9 9.05 2.95 0.97
C MET A 9 8.33 2.44 2.20
N VAL A 10 9.00 1.56 2.96
CA VAL A 10 8.46 0.96 4.18
C VAL A 10 9.53 0.99 5.26
N ASP A 11 9.10 1.09 6.51
CA ASP A 11 10.02 1.14 7.65
C ASP A 11 10.64 -0.22 7.99
N ASP A 12 9.96 -1.32 7.62
CA ASP A 12 10.40 -2.68 7.87
C ASP A 12 9.88 -3.57 6.75
N GLN A 13 10.78 -4.10 5.92
CA GLN A 13 10.39 -4.90 4.76
C GLN A 13 9.68 -6.20 5.12
N SER A 14 10.09 -6.89 6.17
CA SER A 14 9.42 -8.13 6.59
C SER A 14 8.01 -7.88 7.10
N LYS A 15 7.84 -6.84 7.93
CA LYS A 15 6.53 -6.43 8.43
C LYS A 15 5.62 -6.00 7.26
N ALA A 16 6.17 -5.23 6.32
CA ALA A 16 5.43 -4.78 5.15
C ALA A 16 4.97 -5.97 4.28
N LEU A 17 5.85 -6.92 4.03
CA LEU A 17 5.47 -8.10 3.25
C LEU A 17 4.31 -8.84 3.90
N ARG A 18 4.33 -9.05 5.21
CA ARG A 18 3.22 -9.68 5.93
C ARG A 18 1.94 -8.87 5.80
N PHE A 19 2.01 -7.56 5.98
CA PHE A 19 0.83 -6.71 5.88
C PHE A 19 0.23 -6.72 4.48
N TYR A 20 1.05 -6.53 3.46
CA TYR A 20 0.56 -6.45 2.08
C TYR A 20 0.06 -7.80 1.56
N THR A 21 0.60 -8.93 2.03
CA THR A 21 0.13 -10.26 1.63
C THR A 21 -0.98 -10.79 2.54
N ASP A 22 -0.76 -10.86 3.83
CA ASP A 22 -1.70 -11.53 4.76
C ASP A 22 -2.92 -10.67 5.06
N VAL A 23 -2.77 -9.34 5.10
CA VAL A 23 -3.87 -8.42 5.43
C VAL A 23 -4.53 -7.88 4.15
N LEU A 24 -3.76 -7.31 3.23
CA LEU A 24 -4.33 -6.73 2.01
C LEU A 24 -4.67 -7.77 0.95
N GLY A 25 -4.03 -8.94 0.98
CA GLY A 25 -4.33 -10.02 0.05
C GLY A 25 -3.53 -9.99 -1.25
N PHE A 26 -2.46 -9.19 -1.32
CA PHE A 26 -1.56 -9.23 -2.48
C PHE A 26 -0.74 -10.51 -2.50
N THR A 27 -0.19 -10.86 -3.66
CA THR A 27 0.64 -12.03 -3.85
C THR A 27 2.11 -11.63 -3.94
N LYS A 28 2.96 -12.29 -3.15
CA LYS A 28 4.41 -12.10 -3.25
C LYS A 28 4.90 -12.61 -4.59
N LYS A 29 5.62 -11.79 -5.34
CA LYS A 29 6.24 -12.20 -6.61
C LYS A 29 7.74 -12.42 -6.46
N HIS A 30 8.45 -11.49 -5.84
CA HIS A 30 9.89 -11.60 -5.59
C HIS A 30 10.21 -11.32 -4.13
N ASP A 31 11.22 -12.02 -3.64
CA ASP A 31 11.82 -11.79 -2.33
C ASP A 31 13.27 -12.29 -2.42
N ILE A 32 14.16 -11.41 -2.86
CA ILE A 32 15.54 -11.75 -3.22
C ILE A 32 16.49 -10.92 -2.37
N PRO A 33 17.46 -11.55 -1.67
CA PRO A 33 18.46 -10.78 -0.92
C PRO A 33 19.31 -9.89 -1.85
N VAL A 34 19.49 -8.63 -1.46
CA VAL A 34 20.34 -7.66 -2.17
C VAL A 34 21.12 -6.88 -1.11
N GLY A 35 22.36 -7.32 -0.83
CA GLY A 35 23.16 -6.71 0.23
C GLY A 35 22.45 -6.81 1.59
N GLU A 36 22.29 -5.67 2.25
CA GLU A 36 21.61 -5.58 3.56
C GLU A 36 20.09 -5.61 3.44
N TYR A 37 19.56 -5.49 2.24
CA TYR A 37 18.13 -5.34 1.98
C TYR A 37 17.61 -6.50 1.14
N ARG A 38 16.33 -6.44 0.85
CA ARG A 38 15.65 -7.46 0.03
C ARG A 38 14.93 -6.75 -1.12
N TRP A 39 14.99 -7.36 -2.30
CA TRP A 39 14.12 -6.99 -3.42
C TRP A 39 12.79 -7.71 -3.23
N ILE A 40 11.79 -7.00 -2.76
CA ILE A 40 10.47 -7.55 -2.49
C ILE A 40 9.47 -6.88 -3.39
N THR A 41 8.73 -7.68 -4.16
CA THR A 41 7.60 -7.18 -4.94
C THR A 41 6.36 -8.01 -4.69
N VAL A 42 5.22 -7.34 -4.77
CA VAL A 42 3.89 -7.96 -4.66
C VAL A 42 3.05 -7.56 -5.87
N THR A 43 2.05 -8.38 -6.19
CA THR A 43 1.11 -8.12 -7.29
C THR A 43 -0.32 -8.15 -6.77
N GLY A 44 -1.19 -7.39 -7.41
CA GLY A 44 -2.61 -7.37 -7.09
C GLY A 44 -3.37 -8.52 -7.73
N GLU A 45 -4.62 -8.68 -7.35
CA GLU A 45 -5.49 -9.71 -7.87
C GLU A 45 -5.68 -9.56 -9.39
N GLY A 46 -5.45 -10.66 -10.11
CA GLY A 46 -5.62 -10.71 -11.56
C GLY A 46 -4.56 -9.94 -12.36
N ARG A 47 -3.52 -9.40 -11.73
CA ARG A 47 -2.53 -8.54 -12.38
C ARG A 47 -1.10 -8.90 -11.96
N ASP A 48 -0.59 -10.02 -12.46
CA ASP A 48 0.78 -10.44 -12.19
C ASP A 48 1.84 -9.71 -13.04
N ASP A 49 1.40 -8.84 -13.94
CA ASP A 49 2.26 -8.06 -14.84
C ASP A 49 2.58 -6.67 -14.31
N LEU A 50 2.02 -6.27 -13.17
CA LEU A 50 2.27 -4.96 -12.55
C LEU A 50 2.70 -5.19 -11.11
N GLU A 51 3.94 -4.82 -10.80
CA GLU A 51 4.55 -5.08 -9.51
C GLU A 51 4.61 -3.83 -8.65
N LEU A 52 4.39 -4.01 -7.35
CA LEU A 52 4.65 -3.00 -6.33
C LEU A 52 5.87 -3.46 -5.52
N ALA A 53 6.95 -2.69 -5.58
CA ALA A 53 8.14 -2.96 -4.77
C ALA A 53 7.99 -2.34 -3.38
N LEU A 54 8.34 -3.12 -2.35
CA LEU A 54 8.37 -2.67 -0.96
C LEU A 54 9.83 -2.39 -0.60
N GLU A 55 10.24 -1.13 -0.69
CA GLU A 55 11.63 -0.72 -0.53
C GLU A 55 11.89 -0.15 0.86
N PRO A 56 13.10 -0.36 1.42
CA PRO A 56 13.42 0.21 2.72
C PRO A 56 13.49 1.74 2.64
N ASN A 57 13.05 2.42 3.69
CA ASN A 57 13.10 3.89 3.78
C ASN A 57 14.43 4.41 4.32
N SER A 58 15.52 3.70 4.07
CA SER A 58 16.84 4.02 4.62
C SER A 58 17.47 5.29 4.05
N ASN A 59 17.06 5.73 2.86
CA ASN A 59 17.53 6.98 2.29
C ASN A 59 16.88 8.15 3.04
N PRO A 60 17.69 9.10 3.61
CA PRO A 60 17.14 10.21 4.41
C PRO A 60 16.12 11.07 3.65
N ALA A 61 16.32 11.31 2.36
CA ALA A 61 15.40 12.10 1.55
C ALA A 61 14.06 11.38 1.40
N GLY A 62 14.08 10.06 1.15
CA GLY A 62 12.89 9.25 1.04
C GLY A 62 12.13 9.15 2.36
N LYS A 63 12.87 8.96 3.46
CA LYS A 63 12.27 8.91 4.79
C LYS A 63 11.61 10.24 5.16
N ALA A 64 12.28 11.37 4.89
CA ALA A 64 11.72 12.69 5.14
C ALA A 64 10.43 12.93 4.33
N PHE A 65 10.42 12.54 3.07
CA PHE A 65 9.24 12.63 2.21
C PHE A 65 8.10 11.78 2.78
N GLN A 66 8.37 10.53 3.14
CA GLN A 66 7.37 9.62 3.72
C GLN A 66 6.76 10.20 4.99
N GLU A 67 7.60 10.67 5.91
CA GLU A 67 7.14 11.24 7.18
C GLU A 67 6.31 12.50 6.96
N ALA A 68 6.70 13.37 6.03
CA ALA A 68 5.98 14.60 5.72
C ALA A 68 4.60 14.30 5.12
N MET A 69 4.51 13.35 4.21
CA MET A 69 3.22 12.93 3.62
C MET A 69 2.29 12.37 4.68
N PHE A 70 2.80 11.50 5.53
CA PHE A 70 2.00 10.92 6.63
C PHE A 70 1.49 12.01 7.58
N ALA A 71 2.38 12.93 8.01
CA ALA A 71 2.02 14.00 8.92
C ALA A 71 0.97 14.96 8.35
N GLN A 72 0.95 15.13 7.03
CA GLN A 72 -0.02 15.97 6.33
C GLN A 72 -1.29 15.22 5.95
N SER A 73 -1.43 13.96 6.34
CA SER A 73 -2.57 13.10 6.01
C SER A 73 -2.75 12.90 4.50
N ILE A 74 -1.64 12.85 3.76
CA ILE A 74 -1.66 12.67 2.30
C ILE A 74 -1.34 11.21 1.97
N PRO A 75 -2.26 10.47 1.32
CA PRO A 75 -1.97 9.12 0.85
C PRO A 75 -0.84 9.11 -0.18
N ILE A 76 0.04 8.13 -0.05
CA ILE A 76 1.21 8.01 -0.93
C ILE A 76 0.94 7.11 -2.14
N ALA A 77 -0.10 6.27 -2.07
CA ALA A 77 -0.53 5.37 -3.13
C ALA A 77 -2.03 5.14 -3.07
N ALA A 78 -2.58 4.64 -4.17
CA ALA A 78 -4.01 4.33 -4.26
C ALA A 78 -4.20 2.96 -4.91
N PHE A 79 -5.13 2.17 -4.35
CA PHE A 79 -5.49 0.85 -4.88
C PHE A 79 -6.98 0.82 -5.20
N GLU A 80 -7.31 0.28 -6.36
CA GLU A 80 -8.70 0.09 -6.78
C GLU A 80 -9.28 -1.17 -6.17
N VAL A 81 -10.52 -1.10 -5.72
CA VAL A 81 -11.27 -2.25 -5.21
C VAL A 81 -12.64 -2.33 -5.88
N GLY A 82 -13.20 -3.55 -5.94
CA GLY A 82 -14.51 -3.76 -6.54
C GLY A 82 -15.67 -3.43 -5.62
N ASP A 83 -15.49 -3.56 -4.30
CA ASP A 83 -16.50 -3.26 -3.29
C ASP A 83 -15.82 -2.66 -2.06
N ILE A 84 -15.78 -1.34 -2.01
CA ILE A 84 -15.06 -0.62 -0.96
C ILE A 84 -15.69 -0.81 0.43
N GLN A 85 -17.00 -0.99 0.51
CA GLN A 85 -17.67 -1.24 1.79
C GLN A 85 -17.28 -2.60 2.35
N ALA A 86 -17.23 -3.62 1.50
CA ALA A 86 -16.79 -4.96 1.91
C ALA A 86 -15.32 -4.95 2.34
N GLU A 87 -14.46 -4.27 1.60
CA GLU A 87 -13.04 -4.14 1.96
C GLU A 87 -12.86 -3.37 3.27
N PHE A 88 -13.60 -2.30 3.47
CA PHE A 88 -13.57 -1.55 4.71
C PHE A 88 -13.91 -2.44 5.91
N ARG A 89 -15.00 -3.21 5.81
CA ARG A 89 -15.40 -4.14 6.88
C ARG A 89 -14.34 -5.21 7.12
N ARG A 90 -13.81 -5.80 6.04
CA ARG A 90 -12.79 -6.85 6.13
C ARG A 90 -11.51 -6.35 6.79
N LEU A 91 -11.00 -5.22 6.34
CA LEU A 91 -9.75 -4.65 6.88
C LEU A 91 -9.93 -4.17 8.32
N THR A 92 -11.06 -3.56 8.65
CA THR A 92 -11.36 -3.16 10.03
C THR A 92 -11.39 -4.37 10.96
N ALA A 93 -11.95 -5.48 10.52
CA ALA A 93 -11.97 -6.73 11.28
C ALA A 93 -10.56 -7.30 11.51
N HIS A 94 -9.61 -6.98 10.62
CA HIS A 94 -8.20 -7.33 10.79
C HIS A 94 -7.40 -6.31 11.61
N GLY A 95 -8.06 -5.30 12.18
CA GLY A 95 -7.42 -4.30 13.00
C GLY A 95 -6.77 -3.15 12.24
N VAL A 96 -7.04 -3.01 10.95
CA VAL A 96 -6.50 -1.91 10.15
C VAL A 96 -7.15 -0.59 10.58
N ALA A 97 -6.31 0.43 10.81
CA ALA A 97 -6.77 1.75 11.22
C ALA A 97 -7.06 2.62 9.99
N PHE A 98 -8.31 3.01 9.82
CA PHE A 98 -8.72 3.95 8.77
C PHE A 98 -8.70 5.37 9.31
N THR A 99 -8.06 6.27 8.59
CA THR A 99 -8.12 7.71 8.86
C THR A 99 -9.30 8.37 8.16
N ARG A 100 -9.82 7.72 7.12
CA ARG A 100 -11.07 8.09 6.43
C ARG A 100 -11.88 6.85 6.12
N GLU A 101 -13.10 6.82 6.59
CA GLU A 101 -14.07 5.80 6.19
C GLU A 101 -14.56 6.05 4.76
N PRO A 102 -15.15 5.04 4.09
CA PRO A 102 -15.65 5.22 2.72
C PRO A 102 -16.58 6.42 2.59
N MET A 103 -16.28 7.29 1.64
CA MET A 103 -17.05 8.50 1.38
C MET A 103 -17.06 8.83 -0.11
N PRO A 104 -18.15 9.43 -0.61
CA PRO A 104 -18.19 9.88 -1.99
C PRO A 104 -17.18 10.99 -2.26
N ALA A 105 -16.51 10.92 -3.41
CA ALA A 105 -15.52 11.90 -3.84
C ALA A 105 -15.56 12.01 -5.38
N GLY A 106 -16.55 12.73 -5.91
CA GLY A 106 -16.74 12.87 -7.34
C GLY A 106 -17.04 11.53 -8.02
N PRO A 107 -16.21 11.10 -9.00
CA PRO A 107 -16.50 9.88 -9.77
C PRO A 107 -16.17 8.58 -9.02
N VAL A 108 -15.67 8.67 -7.79
CA VAL A 108 -15.25 7.51 -7.00
C VAL A 108 -15.80 7.61 -5.58
N THR A 109 -15.83 6.47 -4.90
CA THR A 109 -15.92 6.39 -3.43
C THR A 109 -14.52 6.05 -2.94
N LEU A 110 -14.03 6.73 -1.90
CA LEU A 110 -12.68 6.52 -1.38
C LEU A 110 -12.66 6.31 0.13
N ALA A 111 -11.59 5.68 0.60
CA ALA A 111 -11.26 5.51 2.00
C ALA A 111 -9.74 5.59 2.16
N VAL A 112 -9.23 5.85 3.36
CA VAL A 112 -7.79 5.94 3.62
C VAL A 112 -7.45 5.17 4.88
N PHE A 113 -6.41 4.33 4.81
CA PHE A 113 -5.94 3.56 5.95
C PHE A 113 -4.42 3.66 6.10
N SER A 114 -3.93 3.32 7.29
CA SER A 114 -2.50 3.21 7.58
C SER A 114 -2.01 1.80 7.23
N ASP A 115 -0.89 1.70 6.48
CA ASP A 115 -0.28 0.42 6.17
C ASP A 115 0.61 -0.12 7.30
N THR A 116 0.67 0.58 8.44
CA THR A 116 1.54 0.26 9.58
C THR A 116 3.03 0.37 9.30
N CYS A 117 3.40 0.75 8.09
CA CYS A 117 4.80 0.82 7.63
C CYS A 117 5.24 2.25 7.31
N GLY A 118 4.48 3.24 7.75
CA GLY A 118 4.79 4.66 7.59
C GLY A 118 4.01 5.33 6.47
N ASN A 119 3.03 4.66 5.86
CA ASN A 119 2.28 5.21 4.74
C ASN A 119 0.78 5.26 5.02
N LEU A 120 0.12 6.26 4.47
CA LEU A 120 -1.32 6.25 4.27
C LEU A 120 -1.61 5.78 2.85
N ILE A 121 -2.60 4.90 2.72
CA ILE A 121 -3.00 4.31 1.45
C ILE A 121 -4.47 4.64 1.20
N GLN A 122 -4.76 5.09 -0.01
CA GLN A 122 -6.13 5.33 -0.44
C GLN A 122 -6.69 4.09 -1.13
N LEU A 123 -7.87 3.66 -0.71
CA LEU A 123 -8.70 2.75 -1.51
C LEU A 123 -9.68 3.59 -2.31
N TYR A 124 -9.99 3.15 -3.52
CA TYR A 124 -11.05 3.78 -4.29
C TYR A 124 -11.84 2.76 -5.10
N GLN A 125 -13.11 3.08 -5.29
CA GLN A 125 -14.03 2.32 -6.13
C GLN A 125 -14.68 3.29 -7.10
N PRO A 126 -14.51 3.10 -8.41
CA PRO A 126 -15.24 3.90 -9.41
C PRO A 126 -16.76 3.71 -9.26
N ASN A 127 -17.47 4.82 -9.31
CA ASN A 127 -18.95 4.80 -9.21
C ASN A 127 -19.62 4.29 -10.49
#